data_5f619b826e4f447de34e58d012cbe5ab
#
_entry.id   5f619b826e4f447de34e58d012cbe5ab
#
_cell.length_a   1.000
_cell.length_b   1.000
_cell.length_c   1.000
_cell.angle_alpha   90.00
_cell.angle_beta   90.00
_cell.angle_gamma   90.00
#
_symmetry.space_group_name_H-M   'P 1'
#
loop_
_entity.id
_entity.type
_entity.pdbx_description
1 polymer ?
#
loop_
_entity_poly.entity_id
_entity_poly.type
_entity_poly.pdbx_seq_one_letter_code
_entity_poly.pdbx_strand_id
1 'polypeptide(L)'
;ATVYKKALPDHIFTSDLLSKVNTLRSLTIGVLAPEISLPDTSGSMFNLSSLRGNYVLIDFWGTWCGPCIEEMPKVKAYQEKYADKLTVLGVNQGDTKDKIDKFITPNGYTWTHLMDGKGDANFVFKFNVAGFPTKFIIDPEGKILNRFIGNGEEAFTILDALLKE
;
A
#
# COMPACT_ATOMS: atom_id res chain seq x y z
N ALA A 1 -14.91 9.72 -19.48
CA ALA A 1 -13.78 9.23 -20.31
C ALA A 1 -14.26 8.80 -21.70
N THR A 2 -15.33 8.02 -21.81
CA THR A 2 -15.89 7.54 -23.10
C THR A 2 -16.36 8.69 -24.00
N VAL A 3 -17.03 9.69 -23.45
CA VAL A 3 -17.48 10.89 -24.20
C VAL A 3 -16.30 11.70 -24.70
N TYR A 4 -15.27 11.89 -23.86
CA TYR A 4 -14.07 12.66 -24.23
C TYR A 4 -13.28 11.96 -25.35
N LYS A 5 -13.12 10.64 -25.27
CA LYS A 5 -12.47 9.84 -26.33
C LYS A 5 -13.21 9.91 -27.66
N LYS A 6 -14.55 9.97 -27.63
CA LYS A 6 -15.38 10.10 -28.83
C LYS A 6 -15.22 11.48 -29.51
N ALA A 7 -15.04 12.55 -28.71
CA ALA A 7 -14.87 13.92 -29.21
C ALA A 7 -13.46 14.23 -29.71
N LEU A 8 -12.40 13.67 -29.06
CA LEU A 8 -10.98 13.92 -29.35
C LEU A 8 -10.19 12.61 -29.26
N PRO A 9 -10.41 11.64 -30.17
CA PRO A 9 -9.86 10.28 -30.03
C PRO A 9 -8.32 10.21 -30.02
N ASP A 10 -7.67 11.11 -30.77
CA ASP A 10 -6.20 11.09 -30.97
C ASP A 10 -5.48 12.19 -30.15
N HIS A 11 -6.18 12.81 -29.20
CA HIS A 11 -5.55 13.84 -28.38
C HIS A 11 -4.65 13.23 -27.30
N ILE A 12 -3.42 13.73 -27.15
CA ILE A 12 -2.42 13.22 -26.22
C ILE A 12 -2.96 13.12 -24.76
N PHE A 13 -3.77 14.08 -24.34
CA PHE A 13 -4.40 14.06 -23.01
C PHE A 13 -5.50 13.01 -22.83
N THR A 14 -5.99 12.40 -23.92
CA THR A 14 -7.03 11.36 -23.83
C THR A 14 -6.46 10.06 -23.26
N SER A 15 -5.25 9.68 -23.66
CA SER A 15 -4.58 8.48 -23.16
C SER A 15 -4.24 8.62 -21.67
N ASP A 16 -3.71 9.77 -21.27
CA ASP A 16 -3.38 10.06 -19.87
C ASP A 16 -4.61 10.09 -18.97
N LEU A 17 -5.69 10.74 -19.45
CA LEU A 17 -6.95 10.76 -18.73
C LEU A 17 -7.56 9.37 -18.58
N LEU A 18 -7.55 8.56 -19.66
CA LEU A 18 -8.04 7.19 -19.61
C LEU A 18 -7.23 6.31 -18.68
N SER A 19 -5.90 6.42 -18.72
CA SER A 19 -5.00 5.72 -17.80
C SER A 19 -5.32 6.08 -16.35
N LYS A 20 -5.44 7.36 -16.03
CA LYS A 20 -5.77 7.83 -14.69
C LYS A 20 -7.15 7.37 -14.23
N VAL A 21 -8.16 7.41 -15.10
CA VAL A 21 -9.50 6.90 -14.78
C VAL A 21 -9.48 5.40 -14.53
N ASN A 22 -8.72 4.62 -15.31
CA ASN A 22 -8.59 3.18 -15.10
C ASN A 22 -7.87 2.88 -13.78
N THR A 23 -6.79 3.60 -13.46
CA THR A 23 -6.11 3.49 -12.17
C THR A 23 -7.06 3.77 -11.00
N LEU A 24 -7.83 4.87 -11.07
CA LEU A 24 -8.80 5.19 -10.02
C LEU A 24 -9.89 4.13 -9.87
N ARG A 25 -10.36 3.54 -10.97
CA ARG A 25 -11.34 2.44 -10.94
C ARG A 25 -10.78 1.18 -10.31
N SER A 26 -9.52 0.84 -10.60
CA SER A 26 -8.85 -0.33 -10.01
C SER A 26 -8.55 -0.18 -8.51
N LEU A 27 -8.72 1.02 -7.95
CA LEU A 27 -8.51 1.34 -6.54
C LEU A 27 -9.82 1.63 -5.80
N THR A 28 -10.96 1.27 -6.38
CA THR A 28 -12.27 1.43 -5.76
C THR A 28 -12.48 0.36 -4.69
N ILE A 29 -13.18 0.73 -3.61
CA ILE A 29 -13.58 -0.23 -2.55
C ILE A 29 -14.37 -1.40 -3.16
N GLY A 30 -14.06 -2.62 -2.72
CA GLY A 30 -14.64 -3.87 -3.21
C GLY A 30 -13.99 -4.45 -4.46
N VAL A 31 -13.03 -3.75 -5.08
CA VAL A 31 -12.27 -4.24 -6.24
C VAL A 31 -11.00 -4.93 -5.75
N LEU A 32 -10.56 -5.98 -6.45
CA LEU A 32 -9.27 -6.60 -6.17
C LEU A 32 -8.14 -5.57 -6.25
N ALA A 33 -7.31 -5.54 -5.21
CA ALA A 33 -6.13 -4.69 -5.20
C ALA A 33 -5.18 -5.07 -6.35
N PRO A 34 -4.51 -4.09 -6.97
CA PRO A 34 -3.45 -4.37 -7.92
C PRO A 34 -2.42 -5.32 -7.30
N GLU A 35 -2.01 -6.35 -8.05
CA GLU A 35 -0.96 -7.26 -7.57
C GLU A 35 0.34 -6.48 -7.35
N ILE A 36 0.94 -6.64 -6.18
CA ILE A 36 2.29 -6.16 -5.87
C ILE A 36 3.24 -7.33 -6.03
N SER A 37 4.19 -7.19 -6.94
CA SER A 37 5.29 -8.15 -7.12
C SER A 37 6.60 -7.38 -7.09
N LEU A 38 7.27 -7.41 -5.94
CA LEU A 38 8.51 -6.67 -5.65
C LEU A 38 9.47 -7.53 -4.83
N PRO A 39 10.78 -7.29 -4.93
CA PRO A 39 11.71 -7.85 -3.97
C PRO A 39 11.50 -7.20 -2.59
N ASP A 40 11.55 -8.02 -1.56
CA ASP A 40 11.66 -7.57 -0.18
C ASP A 40 13.10 -7.11 0.14
N THR A 41 13.33 -6.68 1.38
CA THR A 41 14.66 -6.27 1.83
C THR A 41 15.68 -7.42 1.90
N SER A 42 15.24 -8.69 1.82
CA SER A 42 16.15 -9.86 1.68
C SER A 42 16.53 -10.13 0.22
N GLY A 43 15.83 -9.55 -0.74
CA GLY A 43 15.96 -9.78 -2.17
C GLY A 43 15.04 -10.90 -2.68
N SER A 44 14.20 -11.48 -1.83
CA SER A 44 13.22 -12.49 -2.22
C SER A 44 12.00 -11.82 -2.87
N MET A 45 11.51 -12.41 -3.97
CA MET A 45 10.31 -11.90 -4.64
C MET A 45 9.08 -12.14 -3.76
N PHE A 46 8.38 -11.08 -3.47
CA PHE A 46 7.13 -11.08 -2.73
C PHE A 46 5.95 -10.81 -3.67
N ASN A 47 4.84 -11.50 -3.44
CA ASN A 47 3.58 -11.27 -4.16
C ASN A 47 2.44 -11.01 -3.16
N LEU A 48 1.66 -9.95 -3.37
CA LEU A 48 0.52 -9.61 -2.51
C LEU A 48 -0.50 -10.74 -2.44
N SER A 49 -0.70 -11.46 -3.54
CA SER A 49 -1.61 -12.61 -3.61
C SER A 49 -1.23 -13.76 -2.67
N SER A 50 0.03 -13.85 -2.22
CA SER A 50 0.45 -14.85 -1.22
C SER A 50 -0.15 -14.62 0.17
N LEU A 51 -0.72 -13.45 0.43
CA LEU A 51 -1.34 -13.09 1.71
C LEU A 51 -2.86 -13.34 1.74
N ARG A 52 -3.43 -14.00 0.74
CA ARG A 52 -4.85 -14.37 0.74
C ARG A 52 -5.19 -15.21 1.98
N GLY A 53 -6.37 -14.97 2.54
CA GLY A 53 -6.82 -15.58 3.79
C GLY A 53 -6.63 -14.70 5.02
N ASN A 54 -5.80 -13.65 4.94
CA ASN A 54 -5.59 -12.67 6.01
C ASN A 54 -6.04 -11.28 5.57
N TYR A 55 -6.42 -10.45 6.52
CA TYR A 55 -6.46 -9.00 6.29
C TYR A 55 -5.05 -8.49 6.08
N VAL A 56 -4.89 -7.52 5.17
CA VAL A 56 -3.58 -6.91 4.91
C VAL A 56 -3.67 -5.40 5.11
N LEU A 57 -2.78 -4.85 5.92
CA LEU A 57 -2.52 -3.42 5.99
C LEU A 57 -1.31 -3.10 5.09
N ILE A 58 -1.55 -2.53 3.92
CA ILE A 58 -0.48 -1.99 3.08
C ILE A 58 -0.18 -0.58 3.58
N ASP A 59 1.08 -0.32 3.94
CA ASP A 59 1.56 0.98 4.42
C ASP A 59 2.64 1.54 3.49
N PHE A 60 2.32 2.60 2.76
CA PHE A 60 3.28 3.33 1.94
C PHE A 60 4.00 4.35 2.79
N TRP A 61 5.33 4.22 2.90
CA TRP A 61 6.14 4.96 3.85
C TRP A 61 7.54 5.30 3.34
N GLY A 62 8.29 6.08 4.10
CA GLY A 62 9.72 6.32 3.90
C GLY A 62 10.36 6.84 5.18
N THR A 63 11.67 6.64 5.35
CA THR A 63 12.40 7.14 6.53
C THR A 63 12.47 8.67 6.61
N TRP A 64 12.20 9.33 5.50
CA TRP A 64 12.10 10.80 5.38
C TRP A 64 10.72 11.35 5.76
N CYS A 65 9.74 10.48 5.97
CA CYS A 65 8.35 10.84 6.29
C CYS A 65 8.13 10.84 7.80
N GLY A 66 8.19 12.00 8.43
CA GLY A 66 7.99 12.17 9.87
C GLY A 66 6.71 11.51 10.38
N PRO A 67 5.51 11.85 9.83
CA PRO A 67 4.25 11.23 10.25
C PRO A 67 4.21 9.71 10.08
N CYS A 68 4.89 9.15 9.04
CA CYS A 68 4.99 7.70 8.88
C CYS A 68 5.72 7.07 10.06
N ILE A 69 6.85 7.66 10.45
CA ILE A 69 7.71 7.18 11.55
C ILE A 69 6.96 7.24 12.89
N GLU A 70 6.21 8.30 13.14
CA GLU A 70 5.41 8.48 14.35
C GLU A 70 4.32 7.42 14.51
N GLU A 71 3.76 6.91 13.40
CA GLU A 71 2.72 5.88 13.42
C GLU A 71 3.26 4.44 13.53
N MET A 72 4.51 4.17 13.17
CA MET A 72 5.08 2.82 13.13
C MET A 72 4.99 2.04 14.45
N PRO A 73 5.17 2.63 15.65
CA PRO A 73 4.94 1.92 16.90
C PRO A 73 3.51 1.39 17.03
N LYS A 74 2.52 2.15 16.54
CA LYS A 74 1.12 1.73 16.54
C LYS A 74 0.86 0.62 15.53
N VAL A 75 1.44 0.71 14.32
CA VAL A 75 1.39 -0.37 13.32
C VAL A 75 1.94 -1.67 13.91
N LYS A 76 3.08 -1.60 14.61
CA LYS A 76 3.69 -2.74 15.31
C LYS A 76 2.74 -3.35 16.35
N ALA A 77 2.15 -2.52 17.19
CA ALA A 77 1.21 -2.98 18.21
C ALA A 77 0.00 -3.70 17.61
N TYR A 78 -0.51 -3.23 16.47
CA TYR A 78 -1.62 -3.88 15.77
C TYR A 78 -1.20 -5.20 15.11
N GLN A 79 -0.03 -5.26 14.49
CA GLN A 79 0.51 -6.50 13.95
C GLN A 79 0.68 -7.56 15.04
N GLU A 80 1.23 -7.18 16.20
CA GLU A 80 1.44 -8.11 17.33
C GLU A 80 0.09 -8.55 17.93
N LYS A 81 -0.84 -7.62 18.09
CA LYS A 81 -2.17 -7.89 18.67
C LYS A 81 -3.02 -8.83 17.80
N TYR A 82 -2.92 -8.74 16.49
CA TYR A 82 -3.74 -9.46 15.52
C TYR A 82 -2.92 -10.35 14.59
N ALA A 83 -1.81 -10.91 15.08
CA ALA A 83 -0.83 -11.65 14.30
C ALA A 83 -1.40 -12.85 13.51
N ASP A 84 -2.50 -13.42 13.98
CA ASP A 84 -3.22 -14.55 13.37
C ASP A 84 -4.20 -14.14 12.26
N LYS A 85 -4.58 -12.86 12.19
CA LYS A 85 -5.61 -12.32 11.27
C LYS A 85 -5.10 -11.19 10.38
N LEU A 86 -4.06 -10.45 10.80
CA LEU A 86 -3.54 -9.27 10.13
C LEU A 86 -2.09 -9.45 9.70
N THR A 87 -1.83 -9.20 8.44
CA THR A 87 -0.46 -9.04 7.93
C THR A 87 -0.20 -7.59 7.56
N VAL A 88 0.91 -7.03 8.03
CA VAL A 88 1.36 -5.70 7.61
C VAL A 88 2.35 -5.85 6.46
N LEU A 89 2.22 -4.99 5.45
CA LEU A 89 3.10 -4.91 4.29
C LEU A 89 3.56 -3.46 4.13
N GLY A 90 4.82 -3.18 4.39
CA GLY A 90 5.43 -1.87 4.16
C GLY A 90 5.91 -1.74 2.72
N VAL A 91 5.52 -0.68 2.02
CA VAL A 91 6.07 -0.32 0.71
C VAL A 91 6.87 0.97 0.87
N ASN A 92 8.19 0.84 0.90
CA ASN A 92 9.08 1.98 1.09
C ASN A 92 9.37 2.68 -0.22
N GLN A 93 9.26 4.00 -0.22
CA GLN A 93 9.52 4.84 -1.37
C GLN A 93 10.80 5.67 -1.17
N GLY A 94 11.77 5.44 -2.03
CA GLY A 94 12.93 6.29 -2.22
C GLY A 94 14.11 6.05 -1.28
N ASP A 95 14.01 5.15 -0.30
CA ASP A 95 15.15 4.78 0.54
C ASP A 95 15.95 3.62 -0.07
N THR A 96 17.22 3.54 0.28
CA THR A 96 18.05 2.36 0.00
C THR A 96 17.79 1.27 1.02
N LYS A 97 18.06 0.00 0.64
CA LYS A 97 17.97 -1.14 1.56
C LYS A 97 18.72 -0.89 2.88
N ASP A 98 19.95 -0.42 2.83
CA ASP A 98 20.76 -0.13 4.01
C ASP A 98 20.08 0.88 4.95
N LYS A 99 19.43 1.89 4.39
CA LYS A 99 18.71 2.90 5.18
C LYS A 99 17.45 2.34 5.81
N ILE A 100 16.72 1.49 5.08
CA ILE A 100 15.55 0.77 5.61
C ILE A 100 16.00 -0.13 6.76
N ASP A 101 16.99 -1.00 6.54
CA ASP A 101 17.46 -1.97 7.54
C ASP A 101 17.97 -1.29 8.81
N LYS A 102 18.73 -0.20 8.68
CA LYS A 102 19.19 0.61 9.82
C LYS A 102 18.07 1.21 10.64
N PHE A 103 16.93 1.43 10.02
CA PHE A 103 15.77 1.98 10.69
C PHE A 103 14.89 0.88 11.30
N ILE A 104 14.52 -0.16 10.53
CA ILE A 104 13.56 -1.17 10.99
C ILE A 104 14.14 -2.13 12.04
N THR A 105 15.41 -2.53 11.90
CA THR A 105 16.02 -3.55 12.75
C THR A 105 16.10 -3.13 14.23
N PRO A 106 16.64 -1.96 14.61
CA PRO A 106 16.72 -1.57 16.01
C PRO A 106 15.36 -1.28 16.64
N ASN A 107 14.33 -0.96 15.83
CA ASN A 107 12.97 -0.70 16.29
C ASN A 107 12.10 -1.98 16.36
N GLY A 108 12.61 -3.11 15.87
CA GLY A 108 11.88 -4.37 15.84
C GLY A 108 10.65 -4.33 14.95
N TYR A 109 10.73 -3.65 13.81
CA TYR A 109 9.68 -3.64 12.78
C TYR A 109 9.91 -4.82 11.84
N THR A 110 9.30 -5.96 12.18
CA THR A 110 9.64 -7.27 11.60
C THR A 110 8.75 -7.68 10.42
N TRP A 111 7.75 -6.88 10.07
CA TRP A 111 6.91 -7.18 8.92
C TRP A 111 7.66 -7.00 7.59
N THR A 112 7.10 -7.54 6.52
CA THR A 112 7.71 -7.45 5.19
C THR A 112 7.79 -6.01 4.72
N HIS A 113 8.99 -5.57 4.34
CA HIS A 113 9.24 -4.28 3.73
C HIS A 113 9.69 -4.47 2.28
N LEU A 114 8.94 -3.89 1.34
CA LEU A 114 9.24 -3.88 -0.07
C LEU A 114 9.85 -2.54 -0.46
N MET A 115 10.74 -2.56 -1.44
CA MET A 115 11.31 -1.34 -2.01
C MET A 115 10.56 -0.97 -3.28
N ASP A 116 9.88 0.17 -3.28
CA ASP A 116 9.20 0.67 -4.48
C ASP A 116 10.19 0.93 -5.62
N GLY A 117 9.80 0.53 -6.81
CA GLY A 117 10.66 0.58 -8.00
C GLY A 117 10.30 1.72 -8.96
N LYS A 118 10.72 1.55 -10.21
CA LYS A 118 10.43 2.46 -11.33
C LYS A 118 9.64 1.74 -12.42
N GLY A 119 8.99 2.50 -13.29
CA GLY A 119 8.20 1.93 -14.39
C GLY A 119 7.10 1.02 -13.87
N ASP A 120 7.05 -0.21 -14.35
CA ASP A 120 6.05 -1.20 -13.93
C ASP A 120 6.19 -1.67 -12.48
N ALA A 121 7.31 -1.40 -11.84
CA ALA A 121 7.54 -1.67 -10.42
C ALA A 121 7.22 -0.46 -9.51
N ASN A 122 6.69 0.63 -10.07
CA ASN A 122 6.29 1.82 -9.30
C ASN A 122 4.87 1.64 -8.75
N PHE A 123 4.78 1.12 -7.54
CA PHE A 123 3.51 0.88 -6.85
C PHE A 123 2.93 2.13 -6.20
N VAL A 124 3.76 3.10 -5.84
CA VAL A 124 3.31 4.45 -5.47
C VAL A 124 2.43 5.04 -6.57
N PHE A 125 2.85 4.90 -7.83
CA PHE A 125 2.04 5.33 -8.98
C PHE A 125 0.82 4.43 -9.20
N LYS A 126 0.98 3.08 -9.19
CA LYS A 126 -0.13 2.13 -9.40
C LYS A 126 -1.24 2.26 -8.36
N PHE A 127 -0.89 2.52 -7.11
CA PHE A 127 -1.83 2.76 -6.01
C PHE A 127 -2.24 4.24 -5.89
N ASN A 128 -1.85 5.08 -6.87
CA ASN A 128 -2.16 6.51 -6.90
C ASN A 128 -1.89 7.20 -5.54
N VAL A 129 -0.74 6.91 -4.95
CA VAL A 129 -0.32 7.47 -3.66
C VAL A 129 0.03 8.95 -3.87
N ALA A 130 -0.82 9.84 -3.36
CA ALA A 130 -0.68 11.28 -3.52
C ALA A 130 0.07 11.95 -2.36
N GLY A 131 0.30 11.22 -1.27
CA GLY A 131 0.99 11.71 -0.07
C GLY A 131 1.35 10.57 0.87
N PHE A 132 2.15 10.86 1.89
CA PHE A 132 2.61 9.87 2.87
C PHE A 132 2.28 10.32 4.28
N PRO A 133 1.93 9.37 5.18
CA PRO A 133 1.64 7.97 4.87
C PRO A 133 0.37 7.79 4.04
N THR A 134 0.31 6.72 3.26
CA THR A 134 -0.95 6.23 2.67
C THR A 134 -1.11 4.77 3.04
N LYS A 135 -2.29 4.40 3.53
CA LYS A 135 -2.62 3.05 3.95
C LYS A 135 -3.79 2.49 3.16
N PHE A 136 -3.72 1.19 2.87
CA PHE A 136 -4.84 0.42 2.33
C PHE A 136 -5.14 -0.75 3.25
N ILE A 137 -6.41 -1.00 3.53
CA ILE A 137 -6.88 -2.23 4.16
C ILE A 137 -7.43 -3.12 3.06
N ILE A 138 -6.89 -4.34 2.98
CA ILE A 138 -7.27 -5.37 2.01
C ILE A 138 -7.92 -6.52 2.79
N ASP A 139 -9.04 -7.06 2.28
CA ASP A 139 -9.72 -8.20 2.87
C ASP A 139 -9.02 -9.54 2.53
N PRO A 140 -9.41 -10.67 3.17
CA PRO A 140 -8.83 -11.98 2.91
C PRO A 140 -8.96 -12.45 1.45
N GLU A 141 -9.95 -11.97 0.71
CA GLU A 141 -10.14 -12.24 -0.72
C GLU A 141 -9.25 -11.36 -1.60
N GLY A 142 -8.59 -10.35 -1.03
CA GLY A 142 -7.69 -9.42 -1.68
C GLY A 142 -8.35 -8.18 -2.28
N LYS A 143 -9.55 -7.85 -1.84
CA LYS A 143 -10.27 -6.64 -2.25
C LYS A 143 -9.92 -5.47 -1.35
N ILE A 144 -9.90 -4.29 -1.92
CA ILE A 144 -9.69 -3.05 -1.17
C ILE A 144 -10.94 -2.78 -0.32
N LEU A 145 -10.78 -2.72 1.00
CA LEU A 145 -11.83 -2.29 1.91
C LEU A 145 -11.80 -0.78 2.14
N ASN A 146 -10.62 -0.22 2.37
CA ASN A 146 -10.46 1.20 2.69
C ASN A 146 -9.11 1.73 2.21
N ARG A 147 -9.05 3.04 2.05
CA ARG A 147 -7.84 3.81 1.76
C ARG A 147 -7.79 5.04 2.65
N PHE A 148 -6.61 5.32 3.21
CA PHE A 148 -6.36 6.48 4.08
C PHE A 148 -5.12 7.23 3.60
N ILE A 149 -5.16 8.56 3.65
CA ILE A 149 -4.03 9.44 3.32
C ILE A 149 -3.77 10.34 4.51
N GLY A 150 -2.53 10.41 4.96
CA GLY A 150 -2.12 11.16 6.15
C GLY A 150 -2.33 10.35 7.44
N ASN A 151 -2.70 11.02 8.54
CA ASN A 151 -2.87 10.37 9.84
C ASN A 151 -3.83 9.17 9.76
N GLY A 152 -3.31 7.99 10.12
CA GLY A 152 -3.97 6.69 9.98
C GLY A 152 -4.89 6.29 11.12
N GLU A 153 -5.32 7.18 12.01
CA GLU A 153 -6.17 6.85 13.16
C GLU A 153 -7.47 6.12 12.74
N GLU A 154 -8.08 6.55 11.64
CA GLU A 154 -9.27 5.87 11.09
C GLU A 154 -8.96 4.45 10.63
N ALA A 155 -7.77 4.19 10.06
CA ALA A 155 -7.37 2.85 9.64
C ALA A 155 -7.34 1.89 10.84
N PHE A 156 -6.81 2.32 11.97
CA PHE A 156 -6.76 1.52 13.19
C PHE A 156 -8.14 1.29 13.79
N THR A 157 -9.01 2.28 13.77
CA THR A 157 -10.40 2.13 14.20
C THR A 157 -11.15 1.07 13.38
N ILE A 158 -10.96 1.07 12.07
CA ILE A 158 -11.58 0.08 11.17
C ILE A 158 -10.96 -1.30 11.39
N LEU A 159 -9.63 -1.41 11.54
CA LEU A 159 -8.98 -2.68 11.86
C LEU A 159 -9.50 -3.26 13.18
N ASP A 160 -9.68 -2.43 14.20
CA ASP A 160 -10.30 -2.88 15.47
C ASP A 160 -11.74 -3.41 15.26
N ALA A 161 -12.53 -2.78 14.40
CA ALA A 161 -13.88 -3.26 14.11
C ALA A 161 -13.89 -4.58 13.32
N LEU A 162 -12.93 -4.76 12.40
CA LEU A 162 -12.84 -5.97 11.56
C LEU A 162 -12.21 -7.17 12.28
N LEU A 163 -11.31 -6.94 13.23
CA LEU A 163 -10.43 -7.98 13.78
C LEU A 163 -10.81 -8.41 15.21
N LYS A 164 -11.71 -7.70 15.88
CA LYS A 164 -12.14 -8.01 17.26
C LYS A 164 -13.10 -9.21 17.38
N GLU A 165 -13.58 -9.73 16.25
CA GLU A 165 -14.45 -10.92 16.22
C GLU A 165 -13.58 -12.23 16.25
#